data_13c9595f80859c54893e1569ea2d83e9
#
_entry.id   13c9595f80859c54893e1569ea2d83e9
#
_cell.length_a   1.000
_cell.length_b   1.000
_cell.length_c   1.000
_cell.angle_alpha   90.00
_cell.angle_beta   90.00
_cell.angle_gamma   90.00
#
_symmetry.space_group_name_H-M   'P 1'
#
loop_
_entity.id
_entity.type
_entity.pdbx_description
1 polymer ?
#
loop_
_entity_poly.entity_id
_entity_poly.type
_entity_poly.pdbx_seq_one_letter_code
_entity_poly.pdbx_strand_id
1 'polypeptide(L)'
;MPFIMEKGKFIYFWSLGLKLGFSLGLGLKICICFCCRCVGSNIVLLTQAFQKRFIIPDFINFASSIDQLYYNAQTLQEGKVSDYIPQLAKFNPDLWGVSLCTVDGQRHSVGDTQVPFCLQSCVKPLEYALAINELGTEHVHKYVGKEPSGLKFNKLSLNEDDKPHNPMVNAGAIVISSLLKVRRQLALSHRFQSEKETGNRNFAIGYYLKEKKCFPSGADMIAALDFYFQLCSIEVTCQSGSVMAATLANGGICPITGERVLSAEAVRNTLSLMHSCGMYDFSGQFAFHVGLPAKSGVSGAVLLVVPNIMGVMCWSPPLDRVGNSMRGIHFCQELVSVFNFHNYDNLRHFAKKLDPRRQAGHERNKAVIELMFAAYSGDVSALRRFALSAVDMELRDYDFRSALHVTAAEGHLEAVKFLTGTCRVNPHVKDRWGNTPLDDAMQFGHENVVEVLKEYQRIYSHTLMPQEISSQAHALDAEDLRNMETLEGFV
;
A
#
# COMPACT_ATOMS: atom_id res chain seq x y z
N MET A 1 5.75 -32.43 5.08
CA MET A 1 5.29 -33.12 6.33
C MET A 1 4.52 -32.10 7.15
N PRO A 2 3.30 -32.41 7.59
CA PRO A 2 2.47 -31.45 8.30
C PRO A 2 2.92 -31.32 9.75
N PHE A 3 3.03 -30.11 10.24
CA PHE A 3 3.19 -29.80 11.66
C PHE A 3 1.84 -29.99 12.35
N ILE A 4 1.80 -30.88 13.33
CA ILE A 4 0.63 -31.10 14.19
C ILE A 4 0.79 -30.18 15.40
N MET A 5 -0.09 -29.21 15.54
CA MET A 5 -0.37 -28.52 16.82
C MET A 5 -1.83 -28.81 17.18
N GLU A 6 -2.03 -29.44 18.33
CA GLU A 6 -3.35 -29.61 18.90
C GLU A 6 -3.97 -28.26 19.31
N LYS A 7 -5.17 -28.01 18.76
CA LYS A 7 -6.00 -26.79 18.88
C LYS A 7 -5.43 -25.53 18.20
N GLY A 8 -5.21 -25.48 16.99
CA GLY A 8 -6.03 -25.31 15.82
C GLY A 8 -6.22 -23.88 15.33
N LYS A 9 -5.31 -22.83 15.58
CA LYS A 9 -5.50 -21.51 14.99
C LYS A 9 -4.32 -21.01 14.12
N PHE A 10 -3.15 -21.62 14.19
CA PHE A 10 -1.97 -21.17 13.45
C PHE A 10 -1.56 -22.03 12.26
N ILE A 11 -2.07 -23.28 12.15
CA ILE A 11 -1.61 -24.27 11.16
C ILE A 11 -2.25 -24.04 9.78
N TYR A 12 -3.37 -23.36 9.69
CA TYR A 12 -4.08 -23.17 8.41
C TYR A 12 -3.44 -22.16 7.45
N PHE A 13 -2.44 -21.42 7.87
CA PHE A 13 -1.71 -20.50 6.98
C PHE A 13 -0.88 -21.17 5.88
N TRP A 14 -0.56 -22.47 6.02
CA TRP A 14 0.45 -23.15 5.21
C TRP A 14 -0.06 -24.12 4.15
N SER A 15 -1.30 -24.56 4.22
CA SER A 15 -1.75 -25.68 3.37
C SER A 15 -2.60 -25.31 2.15
N LEU A 16 -2.93 -24.04 1.92
CA LEU A 16 -3.77 -23.60 0.80
C LEU A 16 -3.00 -22.84 -0.31
N GLY A 17 -1.71 -23.13 -0.46
CA GLY A 17 -0.93 -22.83 -1.65
C GLY A 17 -1.23 -23.72 -2.86
N LEU A 18 -2.41 -24.34 -2.94
CA LEU A 18 -2.78 -25.25 -4.00
C LEU A 18 -3.48 -24.55 -5.16
N LYS A 19 -2.73 -24.45 -6.27
CA LYS A 19 -3.18 -24.47 -7.68
C LYS A 19 -4.65 -24.08 -7.93
N LEU A 20 -4.90 -22.84 -8.23
CA LEU A 20 -6.02 -22.42 -9.05
C LEU A 20 -5.47 -21.53 -10.18
N GLY A 21 -4.95 -22.16 -11.22
CA GLY A 21 -4.80 -21.56 -12.52
C GLY A 21 -6.18 -21.41 -13.14
N PHE A 22 -6.68 -20.19 -13.26
CA PHE A 22 -7.88 -19.92 -14.05
C PHE A 22 -7.50 -19.76 -15.51
N SER A 23 -7.77 -20.81 -16.29
CA SER A 23 -7.98 -20.72 -17.73
C SER A 23 -9.48 -20.48 -17.94
N LEU A 24 -9.82 -19.34 -18.52
CA LEU A 24 -11.18 -19.05 -18.99
C LEU A 24 -11.47 -19.89 -20.24
N GLY A 25 -12.07 -21.05 -20.03
CA GLY A 25 -12.70 -21.86 -21.05
C GLY A 25 -14.06 -22.32 -20.55
N LEU A 26 -15.12 -21.90 -21.22
CA LEU A 26 -16.51 -22.28 -20.95
C LEU A 26 -16.66 -23.80 -20.86
N GLY A 27 -16.97 -24.29 -19.66
CA GLY A 27 -17.31 -25.68 -19.39
C GLY A 27 -17.54 -25.91 -17.92
N LEU A 28 -18.74 -25.53 -17.42
CA LEU A 28 -19.15 -25.79 -16.05
C LEU A 28 -19.21 -27.31 -15.82
N LYS A 29 -18.18 -27.89 -15.17
CA LYS A 29 -18.35 -29.09 -14.35
C LYS A 29 -18.05 -28.71 -12.92
N ILE A 30 -19.10 -28.37 -12.18
CA ILE A 30 -19.05 -28.13 -10.73
C ILE A 30 -18.83 -29.49 -10.09
N CYS A 31 -17.57 -29.77 -9.70
CA CYS A 31 -17.29 -30.84 -8.75
C CYS A 31 -17.50 -30.27 -7.35
N ILE A 32 -18.70 -30.50 -6.79
CA ILE A 32 -19.06 -30.09 -5.44
C ILE A 32 -18.35 -31.04 -4.47
N CYS A 33 -17.14 -30.67 -4.04
CA CYS A 33 -16.50 -31.29 -2.89
C CYS A 33 -16.86 -30.45 -1.67
N PHE A 34 -17.78 -30.96 -0.87
CA PHE A 34 -18.33 -30.30 0.31
C PHE A 34 -17.29 -30.20 1.42
N CYS A 35 -16.64 -29.06 1.54
CA CYS A 35 -16.07 -28.59 2.80
C CYS A 35 -16.73 -27.24 3.11
N CYS A 36 -17.72 -27.24 3.99
CA CYS A 36 -18.60 -26.09 4.28
C CYS A 36 -17.89 -24.79 4.67
N ARG A 37 -16.59 -24.84 5.07
CA ARG A 37 -15.80 -23.64 5.38
C ARG A 37 -15.19 -22.95 4.16
N CYS A 38 -14.87 -23.71 3.11
CA CYS A 38 -14.33 -23.13 1.86
C CYS A 38 -15.42 -22.45 1.01
N VAL A 39 -16.67 -22.85 1.17
CA VAL A 39 -17.80 -22.32 0.39
C VAL A 39 -18.16 -20.89 0.82
N GLY A 40 -18.07 -20.59 2.12
CA GLY A 40 -18.44 -19.27 2.65
C GLY A 40 -17.53 -18.15 2.16
N SER A 41 -16.21 -18.32 2.20
CA SER A 41 -15.25 -17.31 1.72
C SER A 41 -15.32 -17.13 0.20
N ASN A 42 -15.53 -18.22 -0.55
CA ASN A 42 -15.69 -18.13 -2.01
C ASN A 42 -17.00 -17.46 -2.43
N ILE A 43 -18.09 -17.62 -1.67
CA ILE A 43 -19.35 -16.91 -1.92
C ILE A 43 -19.17 -15.40 -1.71
N VAL A 44 -18.45 -14.98 -0.67
CA VAL A 44 -18.18 -13.57 -0.43
C VAL A 44 -17.37 -12.96 -1.60
N LEU A 45 -16.29 -13.63 -2.02
CA LEU A 45 -15.48 -13.19 -3.16
C LEU A 45 -16.29 -13.13 -4.47
N LEU A 46 -17.12 -14.14 -4.73
CA LEU A 46 -18.00 -14.15 -5.89
C LEU A 46 -19.04 -13.02 -5.82
N THR A 47 -19.62 -12.79 -4.64
CA THR A 47 -20.58 -11.69 -4.45
C THR A 47 -19.92 -10.33 -4.68
N GLN A 48 -18.70 -10.11 -4.17
CA GLN A 48 -17.95 -8.89 -4.42
C GLN A 48 -17.61 -8.72 -5.91
N ALA A 49 -17.23 -9.82 -6.59
CA ALA A 49 -16.98 -9.82 -8.03
C ALA A 49 -18.21 -9.42 -8.83
N PHE A 50 -19.37 -10.04 -8.56
CA PHE A 50 -20.63 -9.70 -9.23
C PHE A 50 -21.09 -8.27 -8.94
N GLN A 51 -20.83 -7.75 -7.73
CA GLN A 51 -21.19 -6.39 -7.34
C GLN A 51 -20.16 -5.35 -7.75
N LYS A 52 -19.03 -5.75 -8.36
CA LYS A 52 -17.87 -4.89 -8.69
C LYS A 52 -17.42 -4.05 -7.48
N ARG A 53 -17.40 -4.64 -6.28
CA ARG A 53 -17.09 -3.99 -4.99
C ARG A 53 -15.74 -4.40 -4.42
N PHE A 54 -14.76 -4.69 -5.27
CA PHE A 54 -13.40 -4.90 -4.82
C PHE A 54 -12.76 -3.59 -4.36
N ILE A 55 -11.81 -3.72 -3.40
CA ILE A 55 -11.04 -2.57 -2.88
C ILE A 55 -10.25 -1.86 -3.99
N ILE A 56 -9.80 -2.62 -5.00
CA ILE A 56 -9.18 -2.10 -6.22
C ILE A 56 -10.06 -2.57 -7.40
N PRO A 57 -10.99 -1.71 -7.88
CA PRO A 57 -11.94 -2.09 -8.93
C PRO A 57 -11.27 -2.44 -10.25
N ASP A 58 -10.26 -1.67 -10.67
CA ASP A 58 -9.46 -1.93 -11.87
C ASP A 58 -8.13 -2.61 -11.50
N PHE A 59 -8.25 -3.84 -11.05
CA PHE A 59 -7.10 -4.61 -10.57
C PHE A 59 -6.11 -4.99 -11.68
N ILE A 60 -6.57 -5.11 -12.92
CA ILE A 60 -5.71 -5.47 -14.06
C ILE A 60 -4.72 -4.33 -14.34
N ASN A 61 -5.20 -3.11 -14.48
CA ASN A 61 -4.34 -1.93 -14.69
C ASN A 61 -3.45 -1.64 -13.48
N PHE A 62 -3.97 -1.84 -12.27
CA PHE A 62 -3.15 -1.76 -11.07
C PHE A 62 -2.02 -2.78 -11.07
N ALA A 63 -2.30 -4.05 -11.39
CA ALA A 63 -1.30 -5.12 -11.49
C ALA A 63 -0.24 -4.80 -12.56
N SER A 64 -0.64 -4.29 -13.72
CA SER A 64 0.30 -3.86 -14.78
C SER A 64 1.23 -2.73 -14.30
N SER A 65 0.72 -1.80 -13.50
CA SER A 65 1.56 -0.76 -12.88
C SER A 65 2.55 -1.37 -11.88
N ILE A 66 2.13 -2.35 -11.09
CA ILE A 66 3.04 -3.08 -10.17
C ILE A 66 4.14 -3.81 -10.94
N ASP A 67 3.81 -4.41 -12.09
CA ASP A 67 4.82 -5.06 -12.95
C ASP A 67 5.85 -4.04 -13.45
N GLN A 68 5.42 -2.84 -13.84
CA GLN A 68 6.35 -1.77 -14.24
C GLN A 68 7.29 -1.38 -13.10
N LEU A 69 6.77 -1.19 -11.87
CA LEU A 69 7.60 -0.89 -10.69
C LEU A 69 8.58 -2.04 -10.38
N TYR A 70 8.16 -3.29 -10.58
CA TYR A 70 9.03 -4.46 -10.44
C TYR A 70 10.21 -4.40 -11.44
N TYR A 71 9.94 -4.13 -12.73
CA TYR A 71 10.98 -4.05 -13.74
C TYR A 71 11.92 -2.87 -13.54
N ASN A 72 11.41 -1.72 -13.07
CA ASN A 72 12.26 -0.59 -12.71
C ASN A 72 13.26 -0.98 -11.60
N ALA A 73 12.78 -1.60 -10.52
CA ALA A 73 13.62 -2.04 -9.42
C ALA A 73 14.61 -3.15 -9.82
N GLN A 74 14.26 -4.01 -10.80
CA GLN A 74 15.12 -5.09 -11.28
C GLN A 74 16.43 -4.58 -11.88
N THR A 75 16.46 -3.37 -12.42
CA THR A 75 17.66 -2.76 -13.01
C THR A 75 18.77 -2.49 -11.98
N LEU A 76 18.46 -2.46 -10.68
CA LEU A 76 19.43 -2.20 -9.63
C LEU A 76 20.33 -3.42 -9.42
N GLN A 77 21.64 -3.19 -9.58
CA GLN A 77 22.68 -4.22 -9.41
C GLN A 77 23.50 -4.03 -8.14
N GLU A 78 23.22 -2.98 -7.36
CA GLU A 78 23.94 -2.63 -6.17
C GLU A 78 23.52 -3.48 -4.97
N GLY A 79 24.38 -3.49 -3.93
CA GLY A 79 24.13 -4.20 -2.68
C GLY A 79 24.96 -5.47 -2.52
N LYS A 80 24.92 -6.04 -1.31
CA LYS A 80 25.65 -7.26 -0.95
C LYS A 80 24.69 -8.28 -0.35
N VAL A 81 24.76 -9.53 -0.83
CA VAL A 81 24.05 -10.65 -0.20
C VAL A 81 24.56 -10.85 1.23
N SER A 82 23.64 -11.07 2.17
CA SER A 82 23.98 -11.26 3.58
C SER A 82 24.85 -12.50 3.78
N ASP A 83 25.95 -12.33 4.51
CA ASP A 83 26.82 -13.40 4.98
C ASP A 83 26.61 -13.75 6.47
N TYR A 84 25.52 -13.25 7.06
CA TYR A 84 25.17 -13.45 8.46
C TYR A 84 25.06 -14.93 8.87
N ILE A 85 24.47 -15.77 8.00
CA ILE A 85 24.48 -17.23 8.12
C ILE A 85 24.82 -17.87 6.76
N PRO A 86 25.42 -19.06 6.72
CA PRO A 86 25.82 -19.73 5.47
C PRO A 86 24.69 -19.94 4.46
N GLN A 87 23.45 -20.11 4.92
CA GLN A 87 22.27 -20.31 4.06
C GLN A 87 21.92 -19.03 3.28
N LEU A 88 22.02 -17.86 3.90
CA LEU A 88 21.76 -16.58 3.23
C LEU A 88 22.85 -16.27 2.21
N ALA A 89 24.11 -16.55 2.54
CA ALA A 89 25.26 -16.29 1.67
C ALA A 89 25.22 -17.05 0.33
N LYS A 90 24.42 -18.11 0.23
CA LYS A 90 24.27 -18.94 -0.97
C LYS A 90 23.21 -18.45 -1.95
N PHE A 91 22.42 -17.44 -1.61
CA PHE A 91 21.40 -16.94 -2.51
C PHE A 91 22.00 -16.24 -3.73
N ASN A 92 21.42 -16.51 -4.89
CA ASN A 92 21.75 -15.76 -6.11
C ASN A 92 21.30 -14.29 -5.96
N PRO A 93 22.21 -13.31 -6.16
CA PRO A 93 21.88 -11.88 -6.06
C PRO A 93 20.86 -11.40 -7.09
N ASP A 94 20.66 -12.13 -8.19
CA ASP A 94 19.71 -11.75 -9.23
C ASP A 94 18.25 -12.03 -8.86
N LEU A 95 18.02 -12.86 -7.83
CA LEU A 95 16.67 -13.19 -7.38
C LEU A 95 15.91 -11.94 -6.94
N TRP A 96 14.72 -11.79 -7.51
CA TRP A 96 13.82 -10.69 -7.21
C TRP A 96 12.36 -11.12 -7.36
N GLY A 97 11.56 -10.89 -6.35
CA GLY A 97 10.15 -11.22 -6.36
C GLY A 97 9.31 -10.25 -5.54
N VAL A 98 8.13 -9.92 -6.05
CA VAL A 98 7.12 -9.10 -5.39
C VAL A 98 5.78 -9.83 -5.45
N SER A 99 5.11 -9.91 -4.31
CA SER A 99 3.73 -10.40 -4.22
C SER A 99 2.90 -9.48 -3.37
N LEU A 100 1.67 -9.24 -3.78
CA LEU A 100 0.70 -8.48 -3.01
C LEU A 100 -0.61 -9.25 -2.83
N CYS A 101 -1.32 -8.91 -1.77
CA CYS A 101 -2.65 -9.41 -1.46
C CYS A 101 -3.48 -8.24 -0.90
N THR A 102 -4.65 -7.97 -1.49
CA THR A 102 -5.58 -6.96 -0.97
C THR A 102 -6.36 -7.49 0.25
N VAL A 103 -6.98 -6.59 0.99
CA VAL A 103 -7.76 -6.95 2.19
C VAL A 103 -9.01 -7.78 1.85
N ASP A 104 -9.43 -7.80 0.61
CA ASP A 104 -10.54 -8.59 0.08
C ASP A 104 -10.10 -9.77 -0.80
N GLY A 105 -8.79 -10.09 -0.81
CA GLY A 105 -8.27 -11.33 -1.36
C GLY A 105 -7.83 -11.30 -2.83
N GLN A 106 -7.83 -10.14 -3.52
CA GLN A 106 -7.18 -10.02 -4.83
C GLN A 106 -5.66 -10.21 -4.66
N ARG A 107 -5.01 -10.93 -5.58
CA ARG A 107 -3.57 -11.24 -5.49
C ARG A 107 -2.88 -11.04 -6.81
N HIS A 108 -1.65 -10.50 -6.74
CA HIS A 108 -0.74 -10.40 -7.86
C HIS A 108 0.68 -10.78 -7.43
N SER A 109 1.44 -11.39 -8.33
CA SER A 109 2.80 -11.87 -8.05
C SER A 109 3.65 -11.78 -9.31
N VAL A 110 4.86 -11.21 -9.19
CA VAL A 110 5.79 -11.04 -10.28
C VAL A 110 7.21 -11.43 -9.84
N GLY A 111 7.96 -12.11 -10.71
CA GLY A 111 9.32 -12.59 -10.44
C GLY A 111 9.38 -13.87 -9.59
N ASP A 112 10.44 -14.00 -8.80
CA ASP A 112 10.81 -15.21 -8.04
C ASP A 112 9.98 -15.42 -6.78
N THR A 113 8.67 -15.29 -6.88
CA THR A 113 7.73 -15.23 -5.75
C THR A 113 7.49 -16.56 -5.07
N GLN A 114 7.90 -17.67 -5.66
CA GLN A 114 7.73 -19.02 -5.11
C GLN A 114 9.03 -19.59 -4.49
N VAL A 115 10.14 -18.90 -4.65
CA VAL A 115 11.41 -19.30 -4.01
C VAL A 115 11.26 -19.11 -2.50
N PRO A 116 11.52 -20.15 -1.68
CA PRO A 116 11.42 -20.03 -0.23
C PRO A 116 12.63 -19.29 0.34
N PHE A 117 12.39 -18.45 1.33
CA PHE A 117 13.41 -17.73 2.09
C PHE A 117 13.02 -17.63 3.57
N CYS A 118 14.01 -17.47 4.45
CA CYS A 118 13.76 -17.28 5.88
C CYS A 118 13.22 -15.89 6.18
N LEU A 119 12.21 -15.78 7.04
CA LEU A 119 11.62 -14.49 7.47
C LEU A 119 12.64 -13.59 8.15
N GLN A 120 13.59 -14.17 8.90
CA GLN A 120 14.53 -13.40 9.70
C GLN A 120 13.80 -12.34 10.55
N SER A 121 14.27 -11.11 10.58
CA SER A 121 13.63 -10.05 11.36
C SER A 121 12.20 -9.68 10.93
N CYS A 122 11.71 -10.14 9.79
CA CYS A 122 10.31 -9.95 9.40
C CYS A 122 9.33 -10.76 10.29
N VAL A 123 9.82 -11.70 11.12
CA VAL A 123 8.99 -12.41 12.11
C VAL A 123 8.62 -11.54 13.31
N LYS A 124 9.45 -10.55 13.67
CA LYS A 124 9.29 -9.75 14.90
C LYS A 124 7.92 -9.06 15.05
N PRO A 125 7.36 -8.41 14.00
CA PRO A 125 6.00 -7.88 14.10
C PRO A 125 4.94 -8.93 14.40
N LEU A 126 5.07 -10.11 13.79
CA LEU A 126 4.11 -11.21 13.97
C LEU A 126 4.20 -11.80 15.37
N GLU A 127 5.41 -11.99 15.87
CA GLU A 127 5.70 -12.43 17.22
C GLU A 127 5.15 -11.45 18.26
N TYR A 128 5.39 -10.15 18.07
CA TYR A 128 4.88 -9.10 18.94
C TYR A 128 3.35 -9.03 18.91
N ALA A 129 2.73 -9.10 17.71
CA ALA A 129 1.28 -9.12 17.58
C ALA A 129 0.64 -10.29 18.35
N LEU A 130 1.27 -11.46 18.30
CA LEU A 130 0.84 -12.63 19.07
C LEU A 130 0.97 -12.41 20.58
N ALA A 131 2.09 -11.84 21.02
CA ALA A 131 2.30 -11.55 22.44
C ALA A 131 1.24 -10.58 22.97
N ILE A 132 0.93 -9.51 22.23
CA ILE A 132 -0.14 -8.58 22.58
C ILE A 132 -1.50 -9.29 22.60
N ASN A 133 -1.77 -10.12 21.58
CA ASN A 133 -3.05 -10.84 21.48
C ASN A 133 -3.30 -11.80 22.64
N GLU A 134 -2.26 -12.41 23.18
CA GLU A 134 -2.35 -13.41 24.25
C GLU A 134 -2.19 -12.87 25.66
N LEU A 135 -1.35 -11.84 25.82
CA LEU A 135 -0.94 -11.33 27.13
C LEU A 135 -1.48 -9.93 27.42
N GLY A 136 -1.91 -9.23 26.40
CA GLY A 136 -2.34 -7.83 26.49
C GLY A 136 -1.20 -6.84 26.47
N THR A 137 -1.50 -5.61 26.03
CA THR A 137 -0.53 -4.53 25.82
C THR A 137 0.20 -4.17 27.12
N GLU A 138 -0.52 -3.97 28.20
CA GLU A 138 0.05 -3.56 29.49
C GLU A 138 1.04 -4.57 30.05
N HIS A 139 0.75 -5.87 29.89
CA HIS A 139 1.65 -6.91 30.37
C HIS A 139 2.94 -6.96 29.57
N VAL A 140 2.86 -6.94 28.24
CA VAL A 140 4.03 -6.99 27.36
C VAL A 140 4.94 -5.79 27.58
N HIS A 141 4.38 -4.59 27.71
CA HIS A 141 5.16 -3.37 27.89
C HIS A 141 5.71 -3.11 29.31
N LYS A 142 5.46 -4.05 30.24
CA LYS A 142 6.26 -4.12 31.48
C LYS A 142 7.71 -4.52 31.20
N TYR A 143 7.96 -5.25 30.10
CA TYR A 143 9.26 -5.86 29.77
C TYR A 143 9.96 -5.23 28.56
N VAL A 144 9.25 -4.52 27.70
CA VAL A 144 9.81 -3.93 26.48
C VAL A 144 9.23 -2.53 26.25
N GLY A 145 10.05 -1.60 25.80
CA GLY A 145 9.65 -0.22 25.48
C GLY A 145 8.91 -0.12 24.13
N LYS A 146 8.71 1.13 23.70
CA LYS A 146 7.96 1.47 22.48
C LYS A 146 8.72 2.44 21.57
N GLU A 147 9.91 2.88 21.97
CA GLU A 147 10.66 3.94 21.31
C GLU A 147 11.75 3.40 20.38
N PRO A 148 12.09 4.11 19.29
CA PRO A 148 13.26 3.84 18.49
C PRO A 148 14.52 3.86 19.34
N SER A 149 15.47 2.95 19.08
CA SER A 149 16.70 2.87 19.85
C SER A 149 17.73 3.97 19.52
N GLY A 150 17.60 4.61 18.35
CA GLY A 150 18.63 5.51 17.82
C GLY A 150 20.00 4.82 17.55
N LEU A 151 20.05 3.49 17.66
CA LEU A 151 21.24 2.66 17.55
C LEU A 151 20.96 1.45 16.65
N LYS A 152 22.04 0.77 16.21
CA LYS A 152 21.91 -0.47 15.43
C LYS A 152 21.10 -1.51 16.20
N PHE A 153 20.23 -2.24 15.50
CA PHE A 153 19.24 -3.20 16.02
C PHE A 153 19.84 -4.34 16.89
N ASN A 154 21.15 -4.57 16.83
CA ASN A 154 21.88 -5.61 17.56
C ASN A 154 22.86 -5.03 18.59
N LYS A 155 22.73 -3.76 18.99
CA LYS A 155 23.53 -3.17 20.07
C LYS A 155 23.12 -3.70 21.44
N LEU A 156 24.08 -3.74 22.36
CA LEU A 156 23.88 -4.00 23.79
C LEU A 156 23.49 -2.67 24.45
N SER A 157 22.22 -2.29 24.36
CA SER A 157 21.71 -1.07 24.99
C SER A 157 20.26 -1.29 25.41
N LEU A 158 19.92 -0.70 26.54
CA LEU A 158 18.57 -0.63 27.10
C LEU A 158 18.17 0.84 27.20
N ASN A 159 16.87 1.08 27.38
CA ASN A 159 16.35 2.40 27.66
C ASN A 159 16.62 2.80 29.14
N GLU A 160 16.15 3.97 29.53
CA GLU A 160 16.34 4.51 30.90
C GLU A 160 15.65 3.66 31.99
N ASP A 161 14.67 2.84 31.64
CA ASP A 161 13.99 1.90 32.54
C ASP A 161 14.66 0.52 32.62
N ASP A 162 15.88 0.37 32.09
CA ASP A 162 16.57 -0.92 31.91
C ASP A 162 15.77 -1.96 31.12
N LYS A 163 14.98 -1.53 30.11
CA LYS A 163 14.20 -2.38 29.20
C LYS A 163 14.74 -2.28 27.79
N PRO A 164 14.58 -3.32 26.93
CA PRO A 164 14.79 -3.18 25.50
C PRO A 164 13.94 -2.05 24.92
N HIS A 165 14.49 -1.25 24.02
CA HIS A 165 13.85 -0.05 23.46
C HIS A 165 12.48 -0.35 22.80
N ASN A 166 12.39 -1.42 22.01
CA ASN A 166 11.17 -1.83 21.33
C ASN A 166 11.25 -3.30 20.87
N PRO A 167 10.13 -3.93 20.46
CA PRO A 167 10.09 -5.32 19.99
C PRO A 167 10.79 -5.57 18.64
N MET A 168 11.14 -4.52 17.87
CA MET A 168 11.71 -4.65 16.52
C MET A 168 13.25 -4.78 16.54
N VAL A 169 13.89 -4.49 17.69
CA VAL A 169 15.32 -4.78 17.94
C VAL A 169 15.50 -6.18 18.49
N ASN A 170 16.72 -6.76 18.36
CA ASN A 170 16.96 -8.14 18.80
C ASN A 170 16.69 -8.35 20.29
N ALA A 171 17.15 -7.43 21.14
CA ALA A 171 16.92 -7.50 22.59
C ALA A 171 15.43 -7.58 22.94
N GLY A 172 14.61 -6.72 22.30
CA GLY A 172 13.15 -6.74 22.49
C GLY A 172 12.50 -8.02 22.00
N ALA A 173 12.85 -8.48 20.80
CA ALA A 173 12.30 -9.73 20.26
C ALA A 173 12.65 -10.95 21.13
N ILE A 174 13.88 -11.05 21.65
CA ILE A 174 14.28 -12.12 22.58
C ILE A 174 13.42 -12.09 23.86
N VAL A 175 13.13 -10.91 24.40
CA VAL A 175 12.24 -10.77 25.56
C VAL A 175 10.80 -11.18 25.20
N ILE A 176 10.28 -10.78 24.03
CA ILE A 176 8.95 -11.23 23.55
C ILE A 176 8.91 -12.76 23.40
N SER A 177 9.96 -13.37 22.81
CA SER A 177 10.09 -14.85 22.72
C SER A 177 10.01 -15.50 24.09
N SER A 178 10.64 -14.90 25.12
CA SER A 178 10.59 -15.45 26.48
C SER A 178 9.18 -15.39 27.09
N LEU A 179 8.45 -14.29 26.87
CA LEU A 179 7.07 -14.14 27.33
C LEU A 179 6.13 -15.19 26.71
N LEU A 180 6.26 -15.42 25.40
CA LEU A 180 5.49 -16.44 24.70
C LEU A 180 5.85 -17.87 25.13
N LYS A 181 7.15 -18.12 25.36
CA LYS A 181 7.66 -19.44 25.74
C LYS A 181 7.21 -19.87 27.15
N VAL A 182 7.23 -18.94 28.12
CA VAL A 182 6.76 -19.20 29.49
C VAL A 182 5.28 -19.61 29.50
N ARG A 183 4.47 -19.03 28.62
CA ARG A 183 3.03 -19.33 28.55
C ARG A 183 2.67 -20.58 27.76
N ARG A 184 3.47 -20.93 26.75
CA ARG A 184 3.27 -22.11 25.90
C ARG A 184 4.51 -22.97 25.89
N GLN A 185 4.41 -24.22 26.27
CA GLN A 185 5.45 -25.23 26.03
C GLN A 185 5.47 -25.56 24.52
N LEU A 186 5.87 -24.61 23.69
CA LEU A 186 5.93 -24.79 22.25
C LEU A 186 7.19 -25.58 21.92
N ALA A 187 7.03 -26.76 21.35
CA ALA A 187 8.11 -27.51 20.69
C ALA A 187 8.08 -27.20 19.19
N LEU A 188 9.15 -26.65 18.66
CA LEU A 188 9.34 -26.39 17.23
C LEU A 188 10.48 -27.25 16.68
N SER A 189 10.57 -27.41 15.37
CA SER A 189 11.43 -28.32 14.63
C SER A 189 12.92 -27.99 14.67
N HIS A 190 13.77 -29.02 14.49
CA HIS A 190 15.24 -29.01 14.61
C HIS A 190 16.03 -28.31 13.48
N ARG A 191 15.44 -27.55 12.58
CA ARG A 191 16.13 -26.97 11.41
C ARG A 191 16.84 -25.60 11.62
N PHE A 192 16.93 -25.11 12.85
CA PHE A 192 17.51 -23.79 13.19
C PHE A 192 18.99 -23.85 13.62
N GLN A 193 19.66 -24.96 13.39
CA GLN A 193 21.03 -25.23 13.89
C GLN A 193 22.00 -24.13 13.47
N SER A 194 21.92 -23.68 12.23
CA SER A 194 22.81 -22.65 11.68
C SER A 194 22.65 -21.28 12.35
N GLU A 195 21.43 -20.85 12.65
CA GLU A 195 21.15 -19.63 13.42
C GLU A 195 21.75 -19.71 14.84
N LYS A 196 21.68 -20.89 15.45
CA LYS A 196 22.21 -21.13 16.78
C LYS A 196 23.75 -21.12 16.79
N GLU A 197 24.39 -21.77 15.82
CA GLU A 197 25.86 -21.87 15.72
C GLU A 197 26.51 -20.52 15.45
N THR A 198 25.85 -19.63 14.68
CA THR A 198 26.38 -18.28 14.36
C THR A 198 25.82 -17.20 15.28
N GLY A 199 24.94 -17.55 16.21
CA GLY A 199 24.18 -16.64 17.07
C GLY A 199 24.94 -15.98 18.22
N ASN A 200 26.29 -15.97 18.24
CA ASN A 200 27.12 -15.44 19.34
C ASN A 200 26.65 -14.07 19.83
N ARG A 201 26.28 -13.16 18.90
CA ARG A 201 25.80 -11.83 19.25
C ARG A 201 24.47 -11.87 20.00
N ASN A 202 23.54 -12.76 19.62
CA ASN A 202 22.25 -12.92 20.30
C ASN A 202 22.42 -13.59 21.67
N PHE A 203 23.37 -14.51 21.82
CA PHE A 203 23.74 -15.05 23.16
C PHE A 203 24.31 -13.94 24.06
N ALA A 204 25.19 -13.09 23.57
CA ALA A 204 25.70 -11.94 24.31
C ALA A 204 24.58 -10.99 24.75
N ILE A 205 23.61 -10.70 23.85
CA ILE A 205 22.41 -9.93 24.19
C ILE A 205 21.61 -10.66 25.28
N GLY A 206 21.37 -11.96 25.15
CA GLY A 206 20.63 -12.76 26.13
C GLY A 206 21.27 -12.72 27.53
N TYR A 207 22.59 -12.89 27.64
CA TYR A 207 23.30 -12.77 28.92
C TYR A 207 23.21 -11.36 29.51
N TYR A 208 23.31 -10.30 28.68
CA TYR A 208 23.14 -8.92 29.13
C TYR A 208 21.74 -8.67 29.66
N LEU A 209 20.70 -9.15 28.94
CA LEU A 209 19.29 -9.08 29.38
C LEU A 209 19.06 -9.85 30.71
N LYS A 210 19.76 -10.99 30.90
CA LYS A 210 19.67 -11.78 32.12
C LYS A 210 20.31 -11.04 33.30
N GLU A 211 21.50 -10.45 33.10
CA GLU A 211 22.18 -9.60 34.10
C GLU A 211 21.27 -8.45 34.54
N LYS A 212 20.64 -7.76 33.58
CA LYS A 212 19.72 -6.63 33.78
C LYS A 212 18.33 -7.03 34.25
N LYS A 213 18.04 -8.31 34.45
CA LYS A 213 16.74 -8.85 34.92
C LYS A 213 15.55 -8.48 33.99
N CYS A 214 15.79 -8.36 32.68
CA CYS A 214 14.76 -8.00 31.71
C CYS A 214 13.78 -9.14 31.41
N PHE A 215 14.08 -10.38 31.78
CA PHE A 215 13.22 -11.53 31.53
C PHE A 215 12.10 -11.66 32.59
N PRO A 216 10.92 -12.19 32.21
CA PRO A 216 9.89 -12.51 33.17
C PRO A 216 10.35 -13.59 34.16
N SER A 217 9.74 -13.61 35.34
CA SER A 217 10.03 -14.62 36.36
C SER A 217 9.81 -16.03 35.82
N GLY A 218 10.77 -16.93 36.05
CA GLY A 218 10.74 -18.31 35.59
C GLY A 218 11.13 -18.52 34.12
N ALA A 219 11.54 -17.49 33.41
CA ALA A 219 12.01 -17.63 32.04
C ALA A 219 13.40 -18.30 31.98
N ASP A 220 13.52 -19.30 31.10
CA ASP A 220 14.81 -19.85 30.69
C ASP A 220 15.32 -19.09 29.47
N MET A 221 16.44 -18.37 29.64
CA MET A 221 17.08 -17.57 28.61
C MET A 221 17.49 -18.42 27.40
N ILE A 222 18.03 -19.63 27.61
CA ILE A 222 18.48 -20.49 26.52
C ILE A 222 17.27 -20.99 25.71
N ALA A 223 16.20 -21.42 26.40
CA ALA A 223 14.96 -21.83 25.74
C ALA A 223 14.30 -20.66 24.99
N ALA A 224 14.39 -19.43 25.49
CA ALA A 224 13.90 -18.22 24.81
C ALA A 224 14.72 -17.92 23.54
N LEU A 225 16.04 -18.02 23.59
CA LEU A 225 16.93 -17.86 22.44
C LEU A 225 16.70 -18.93 21.38
N ASP A 226 16.59 -20.19 21.80
CA ASP A 226 16.27 -21.30 20.88
C ASP A 226 14.94 -21.06 20.15
N PHE A 227 13.94 -20.57 20.86
CA PHE A 227 12.65 -20.21 20.26
C PHE A 227 12.77 -19.03 19.28
N TYR A 228 13.50 -17.99 19.66
CA TYR A 228 13.79 -16.84 18.79
C TYR A 228 14.50 -17.26 17.50
N PHE A 229 15.51 -18.12 17.57
CA PHE A 229 16.20 -18.65 16.38
C PHE A 229 15.27 -19.47 15.49
N GLN A 230 14.39 -20.27 16.07
CA GLN A 230 13.37 -21.02 15.31
C GLN A 230 12.41 -20.10 14.58
N LEU A 231 11.96 -19.02 15.22
CA LEU A 231 11.10 -18.01 14.58
C LEU A 231 11.80 -17.31 13.41
N CYS A 232 13.08 -16.92 13.57
CA CYS A 232 13.88 -16.31 12.50
C CYS A 232 14.07 -17.25 11.30
N SER A 233 14.10 -18.57 11.56
CA SER A 233 14.30 -19.62 10.54
C SER A 233 13.02 -20.08 9.84
N ILE A 234 11.86 -19.49 10.13
CA ILE A 234 10.61 -19.81 9.42
C ILE A 234 10.77 -19.44 7.95
N GLU A 235 10.60 -20.44 7.07
CA GLU A 235 10.61 -20.27 5.63
C GLU A 235 9.24 -19.86 5.10
N VAL A 236 9.24 -18.87 4.23
CA VAL A 236 8.06 -18.35 3.52
C VAL A 236 8.37 -18.11 2.06
N THR A 237 7.34 -17.88 1.26
CA THR A 237 7.43 -17.33 -0.10
C THR A 237 6.88 -15.90 -0.11
N CYS A 238 7.16 -15.12 -1.16
CA CYS A 238 6.53 -13.79 -1.30
C CYS A 238 5.01 -13.90 -1.27
N GLN A 239 4.44 -14.95 -1.87
CA GLN A 239 3.00 -15.17 -1.90
C GLN A 239 2.38 -15.36 -0.52
N SER A 240 3.00 -16.19 0.35
CA SER A 240 2.51 -16.39 1.71
C SER A 240 2.77 -15.16 2.59
N GLY A 241 3.91 -14.50 2.41
CA GLY A 241 4.28 -13.28 3.12
C GLY A 241 3.33 -12.12 2.83
N SER A 242 2.88 -11.96 1.58
CA SER A 242 1.91 -10.93 1.23
C SER A 242 0.55 -11.13 1.91
N VAL A 243 0.11 -12.38 2.09
CA VAL A 243 -1.13 -12.70 2.84
C VAL A 243 -0.98 -12.37 4.33
N MET A 244 0.20 -12.64 4.92
CA MET A 244 0.47 -12.23 6.31
C MET A 244 0.44 -10.71 6.47
N ALA A 245 1.06 -9.96 5.56
CA ALA A 245 1.00 -8.51 5.53
C ALA A 245 -0.44 -7.99 5.33
N ALA A 246 -1.20 -8.61 4.43
CA ALA A 246 -2.61 -8.29 4.19
C ALA A 246 -3.51 -8.58 5.40
N THR A 247 -3.19 -9.60 6.20
CA THR A 247 -3.88 -9.85 7.47
C THR A 247 -3.69 -8.70 8.45
N LEU A 248 -2.48 -8.13 8.52
CA LEU A 248 -2.22 -6.91 9.30
C LEU A 248 -2.95 -5.71 8.69
N ALA A 249 -2.94 -5.55 7.36
CA ALA A 249 -3.67 -4.48 6.68
C ALA A 249 -5.19 -4.54 6.93
N ASN A 250 -5.73 -5.74 7.13
CA ASN A 250 -7.15 -6.03 7.35
C ASN A 250 -7.54 -6.14 8.84
N GLY A 251 -6.79 -5.48 9.72
CA GLY A 251 -7.12 -5.44 11.16
C GLY A 251 -7.11 -6.81 11.85
N GLY A 252 -6.31 -7.76 11.36
CA GLY A 252 -6.12 -9.09 11.94
C GLY A 252 -7.06 -10.17 11.39
N ILE A 253 -7.80 -9.89 10.32
CA ILE A 253 -8.63 -10.87 9.62
C ILE A 253 -7.87 -11.32 8.37
N CYS A 254 -7.66 -12.62 8.23
CA CYS A 254 -7.02 -13.18 7.03
C CYS A 254 -7.92 -12.99 5.81
N PRO A 255 -7.46 -12.31 4.73
CA PRO A 255 -8.30 -12.05 3.56
C PRO A 255 -8.65 -13.31 2.76
N ILE A 256 -7.89 -14.40 2.94
CA ILE A 256 -8.11 -15.65 2.20
C ILE A 256 -9.06 -16.59 2.95
N THR A 257 -8.95 -16.69 4.28
CA THR A 257 -9.77 -17.61 5.08
C THR A 257 -10.96 -16.91 5.74
N GLY A 258 -10.95 -15.59 5.85
CA GLY A 258 -11.95 -14.81 6.59
C GLY A 258 -11.84 -14.96 8.11
N GLU A 259 -10.85 -15.71 8.61
CA GLU A 259 -10.67 -15.95 10.05
C GLU A 259 -9.97 -14.76 10.72
N ARG A 260 -10.46 -14.37 11.90
CA ARG A 260 -9.77 -13.44 12.77
C ARG A 260 -8.64 -14.12 13.50
N VAL A 261 -7.41 -13.76 13.18
CA VAL A 261 -6.18 -14.33 13.78
C VAL A 261 -5.60 -13.44 14.87
N LEU A 262 -5.81 -12.12 14.77
CA LEU A 262 -5.30 -11.11 15.71
C LEU A 262 -6.41 -10.13 16.09
N SER A 263 -6.33 -9.59 17.30
CA SER A 263 -7.18 -8.49 17.73
C SER A 263 -6.81 -7.19 17.01
N ALA A 264 -7.77 -6.28 16.86
CA ALA A 264 -7.52 -4.97 16.27
C ALA A 264 -6.47 -4.16 17.06
N GLU A 265 -6.45 -4.31 18.38
CA GLU A 265 -5.45 -3.69 19.25
C GLU A 265 -4.03 -4.20 18.97
N ALA A 266 -3.86 -5.52 18.87
CA ALA A 266 -2.58 -6.12 18.55
C ALA A 266 -2.05 -5.63 17.18
N VAL A 267 -2.93 -5.54 16.19
CA VAL A 267 -2.58 -5.02 14.87
C VAL A 267 -2.19 -3.56 14.91
N ARG A 268 -3.00 -2.70 15.54
CA ARG A 268 -2.70 -1.26 15.67
C ARG A 268 -1.34 -1.03 16.30
N ASN A 269 -1.06 -1.69 17.43
CA ASN A 269 0.21 -1.55 18.15
C ASN A 269 1.38 -2.04 17.29
N THR A 270 1.20 -3.15 16.57
CA THR A 270 2.21 -3.70 15.67
C THR A 270 2.53 -2.76 14.52
N LEU A 271 1.51 -2.23 13.83
CA LEU A 271 1.71 -1.30 12.72
C LEU A 271 2.39 0.00 13.17
N SER A 272 2.06 0.51 14.37
CA SER A 272 2.71 1.68 14.95
C SER A 272 4.21 1.46 15.14
N LEU A 273 4.60 0.31 15.69
CA LEU A 273 6.02 -0.02 15.89
C LEU A 273 6.75 -0.38 14.58
N MET A 274 6.06 -0.99 13.62
CA MET A 274 6.63 -1.19 12.29
C MET A 274 6.93 0.15 11.60
N HIS A 275 6.05 1.14 11.75
CA HIS A 275 6.23 2.47 11.17
C HIS A 275 7.45 3.19 11.74
N SER A 276 7.64 3.16 13.07
CA SER A 276 8.72 3.90 13.74
C SER A 276 10.05 3.14 13.82
N CYS A 277 10.04 1.80 13.85
CA CYS A 277 11.18 0.97 14.21
C CYS A 277 11.46 -0.20 13.23
N GLY A 278 10.70 -0.32 12.13
CA GLY A 278 10.69 -1.54 11.32
C GLY A 278 11.87 -1.71 10.34
N MET A 279 12.54 -0.63 9.95
CA MET A 279 13.49 -0.61 8.83
C MET A 279 14.95 -0.35 9.29
N TYR A 280 15.34 -0.88 10.45
CA TYR A 280 16.66 -0.67 11.07
C TYR A 280 16.99 0.83 11.24
N ASP A 281 18.23 1.24 11.01
CA ASP A 281 18.65 2.65 11.10
C ASP A 281 18.07 3.53 9.98
N PHE A 282 17.30 2.95 9.06
CA PHE A 282 16.59 3.64 7.97
C PHE A 282 15.11 3.92 8.30
N SER A 283 14.65 3.55 9.49
CA SER A 283 13.21 3.63 9.85
C SER A 283 12.65 5.05 9.72
N GLY A 284 13.38 6.07 10.19
CA GLY A 284 12.96 7.46 10.09
C GLY A 284 12.89 7.96 8.65
N GLN A 285 13.88 7.64 7.81
CA GLN A 285 13.89 7.99 6.39
C GLN A 285 12.80 7.23 5.64
N PHE A 286 12.58 5.95 5.96
CA PHE A 286 11.50 5.17 5.36
C PHE A 286 10.13 5.74 5.72
N ALA A 287 9.90 6.13 6.96
CA ALA A 287 8.68 6.80 7.39
C ALA A 287 8.46 8.14 6.67
N PHE A 288 9.55 8.88 6.38
CA PHE A 288 9.49 10.15 5.66
C PHE A 288 9.20 9.95 4.15
N HIS A 289 9.87 9.00 3.49
CA HIS A 289 9.76 8.84 2.04
C HIS A 289 8.60 7.94 1.62
N VAL A 290 8.31 6.90 2.40
CA VAL A 290 7.29 5.89 2.07
C VAL A 290 6.03 6.04 2.94
N GLY A 291 6.20 6.42 4.21
CA GLY A 291 5.10 6.73 5.11
C GLY A 291 4.20 5.55 5.48
N LEU A 292 4.66 4.32 5.29
CA LEU A 292 3.89 3.09 5.52
C LEU A 292 4.58 2.20 6.56
N PRO A 293 3.83 1.41 7.34
CA PRO A 293 4.39 0.38 8.21
C PRO A 293 5.11 -0.70 7.39
N ALA A 294 6.38 -0.97 7.74
CA ALA A 294 7.16 -2.01 7.09
C ALA A 294 8.13 -2.71 8.05
N LYS A 295 8.59 -3.89 7.67
CA LYS A 295 9.66 -4.61 8.39
C LYS A 295 10.63 -5.23 7.43
N SER A 296 11.92 -4.95 7.65
CA SER A 296 13.03 -5.51 6.88
C SER A 296 13.64 -6.74 7.56
N GLY A 297 14.12 -7.68 6.74
CA GLY A 297 14.87 -8.86 7.17
C GLY A 297 16.18 -9.01 6.40
N VAL A 298 17.25 -9.44 7.08
CA VAL A 298 18.56 -9.64 6.46
C VAL A 298 18.61 -10.76 5.41
N SER A 299 17.51 -11.47 5.21
CA SER A 299 17.29 -12.37 4.05
C SER A 299 17.00 -11.61 2.75
N GLY A 300 16.84 -10.29 2.80
CA GLY A 300 16.41 -9.47 1.68
C GLY A 300 14.89 -9.27 1.59
N ALA A 301 14.16 -9.69 2.63
CA ALA A 301 12.71 -9.54 2.70
C ALA A 301 12.32 -8.14 3.19
N VAL A 302 11.25 -7.58 2.60
CA VAL A 302 10.55 -6.38 3.08
C VAL A 302 9.07 -6.71 3.15
N LEU A 303 8.53 -6.77 4.37
CA LEU A 303 7.10 -6.91 4.64
C LEU A 303 6.50 -5.52 4.78
N LEU A 304 5.70 -5.10 3.81
CA LEU A 304 5.06 -3.78 3.74
C LEU A 304 3.56 -3.90 3.94
N VAL A 305 2.98 -3.00 4.70
CA VAL A 305 1.54 -2.94 4.95
C VAL A 305 0.98 -1.60 4.45
N VAL A 306 0.01 -1.66 3.55
CA VAL A 306 -0.83 -0.51 3.18
C VAL A 306 -2.16 -0.66 3.94
N PRO A 307 -2.35 0.04 5.05
CA PRO A 307 -3.51 -0.17 5.93
C PRO A 307 -4.84 -0.05 5.19
N ASN A 308 -5.76 -0.96 5.45
CA ASN A 308 -7.09 -1.05 4.84
C ASN A 308 -7.10 -1.31 3.32
N ILE A 309 -5.97 -1.57 2.69
CA ILE A 309 -5.90 -1.80 1.24
C ILE A 309 -5.23 -3.14 0.92
N MET A 310 -3.95 -3.32 1.27
CA MET A 310 -3.19 -4.52 0.90
C MET A 310 -1.97 -4.76 1.78
N GLY A 311 -1.46 -5.97 1.71
CA GLY A 311 -0.12 -6.33 2.16
C GLY A 311 0.78 -6.67 0.98
N VAL A 312 2.06 -6.33 1.10
CA VAL A 312 3.09 -6.60 0.08
C VAL A 312 4.26 -7.33 0.74
N MET A 313 4.80 -8.31 0.05
CA MET A 313 6.07 -8.95 0.37
C MET A 313 7.00 -8.80 -0.82
N CYS A 314 8.08 -8.06 -0.60
CA CYS A 314 9.21 -7.96 -1.53
C CYS A 314 10.34 -8.85 -1.02
N TRP A 315 11.07 -9.51 -1.93
CA TRP A 315 12.26 -10.29 -1.57
C TRP A 315 13.31 -10.19 -2.65
N SER A 316 14.50 -9.71 -2.26
CA SER A 316 15.71 -9.71 -3.09
C SER A 316 16.94 -9.75 -2.18
N PRO A 317 17.86 -10.73 -2.34
CA PRO A 317 18.99 -10.94 -1.45
C PRO A 317 19.99 -9.78 -1.29
N PRO A 318 20.28 -8.94 -2.32
CA PRO A 318 21.20 -7.80 -2.17
C PRO A 318 20.69 -6.75 -1.18
N LEU A 319 21.51 -6.44 -0.19
CA LEU A 319 21.21 -5.49 0.89
C LEU A 319 22.04 -4.21 0.73
N ASP A 320 21.46 -3.10 1.21
CA ASP A 320 22.18 -1.86 1.43
C ASP A 320 23.12 -1.94 2.65
N ARG A 321 23.85 -0.87 2.91
CA ARG A 321 24.81 -0.79 4.03
C ARG A 321 24.17 -0.87 5.42
N VAL A 322 22.85 -0.69 5.55
CA VAL A 322 22.11 -0.77 6.81
C VAL A 322 21.33 -2.08 6.96
N GLY A 323 21.32 -2.93 5.92
CA GLY A 323 20.74 -4.28 5.94
C GLY A 323 19.35 -4.39 5.34
N ASN A 324 18.88 -3.41 4.59
CA ASN A 324 17.61 -3.46 3.88
C ASN A 324 17.80 -3.91 2.42
N SER A 325 16.82 -4.61 1.86
CA SER A 325 16.82 -4.98 0.43
C SER A 325 16.86 -3.74 -0.45
N MET A 326 17.87 -3.63 -1.32
CA MET A 326 18.04 -2.52 -2.27
C MET A 326 16.81 -2.38 -3.18
N ARG A 327 16.45 -3.47 -3.89
CA ARG A 327 15.28 -3.49 -4.79
C ARG A 327 13.99 -3.29 -4.04
N GLY A 328 13.86 -3.89 -2.82
CA GLY A 328 12.65 -3.76 -1.99
C GLY A 328 12.40 -2.31 -1.53
N ILE A 329 13.44 -1.59 -1.10
CA ILE A 329 13.33 -0.17 -0.73
C ILE A 329 12.92 0.68 -1.92
N HIS A 330 13.60 0.51 -3.06
CA HIS A 330 13.30 1.25 -4.28
C HIS A 330 11.86 1.03 -4.74
N PHE A 331 11.42 -0.24 -4.77
CA PHE A 331 10.03 -0.57 -5.09
C PHE A 331 9.03 0.13 -4.15
N CYS A 332 9.29 0.16 -2.84
CA CYS A 332 8.40 0.83 -1.89
C CYS A 332 8.34 2.35 -2.12
N GLN A 333 9.47 2.99 -2.47
CA GLN A 333 9.53 4.41 -2.79
C GLN A 333 8.77 4.73 -4.08
N GLU A 334 8.97 3.95 -5.13
CA GLU A 334 8.24 4.11 -6.39
C GLU A 334 6.74 3.84 -6.22
N LEU A 335 6.35 2.84 -5.43
CA LEU A 335 4.95 2.53 -5.14
C LEU A 335 4.20 3.76 -4.62
N VAL A 336 4.77 4.47 -3.65
CA VAL A 336 4.14 5.67 -3.09
C VAL A 336 4.36 6.91 -3.94
N SER A 337 5.27 6.91 -4.90
CA SER A 337 5.41 8.00 -5.87
C SER A 337 4.30 7.97 -6.91
N VAL A 338 3.87 6.77 -7.32
CA VAL A 338 2.81 6.55 -8.30
C VAL A 338 1.42 6.59 -7.66
N PHE A 339 1.27 5.91 -6.49
CA PHE A 339 -0.02 5.79 -5.82
C PHE A 339 -0.07 6.61 -4.53
N ASN A 340 -1.26 7.10 -4.19
CA ASN A 340 -1.51 7.91 -2.99
C ASN A 340 -1.58 7.08 -1.70
N PHE A 341 -0.57 6.24 -1.46
CA PHE A 341 -0.52 5.34 -0.30
C PHE A 341 0.22 5.90 0.90
N HIS A 342 1.03 6.93 0.72
CA HIS A 342 1.70 7.57 1.85
C HIS A 342 0.66 8.10 2.85
N ASN A 343 0.88 7.91 4.16
CA ASN A 343 -0.08 8.28 5.21
C ASN A 343 -0.59 9.72 5.13
N TYR A 344 0.18 10.62 4.51
CA TYR A 344 -0.14 12.04 4.40
C TYR A 344 -0.52 12.49 2.97
N ASP A 345 -0.64 11.58 2.00
CA ASP A 345 -1.03 11.91 0.62
C ASP A 345 -2.48 12.42 0.48
N ASN A 346 -3.36 12.08 1.43
CA ASN A 346 -4.78 12.49 1.41
C ASN A 346 -5.02 13.88 2.01
N LEU A 347 -3.98 14.64 2.35
CA LEU A 347 -4.09 16.04 2.68
C LEU A 347 -4.44 16.80 1.39
N ARG A 348 -5.42 17.67 1.45
CA ARG A 348 -6.25 18.27 0.39
C ARG A 348 -5.59 18.80 -0.89
N HIS A 349 -4.29 18.70 -1.11
CA HIS A 349 -3.58 19.40 -2.21
C HIS A 349 -2.53 18.56 -2.94
N PHE A 350 -2.44 17.25 -2.73
CA PHE A 350 -1.54 16.39 -3.50
C PHE A 350 -2.27 15.79 -4.71
N ALA A 351 -2.41 16.63 -5.74
CA ALA A 351 -2.92 16.20 -7.03
C ALA A 351 -1.79 15.58 -7.85
N LYS A 352 -1.94 14.40 -8.31
CA LYS A 352 -1.32 13.69 -9.45
C LYS A 352 -0.98 12.23 -9.17
N LYS A 353 -1.08 11.74 -7.91
CA LYS A 353 -0.93 10.32 -7.62
C LYS A 353 -2.24 9.58 -7.90
N LEU A 354 -2.11 8.36 -8.40
CA LEU A 354 -3.27 7.50 -8.68
C LEU A 354 -3.85 6.95 -7.37
N ASP A 355 -5.18 6.96 -7.24
CA ASP A 355 -5.88 6.21 -6.20
C ASP A 355 -6.49 4.95 -6.81
N PRO A 356 -5.89 3.76 -6.65
CA PRO A 356 -6.37 2.55 -7.30
C PRO A 356 -7.71 2.06 -6.75
N ARG A 357 -8.20 2.63 -5.63
CA ARG A 357 -9.53 2.34 -5.07
C ARG A 357 -10.65 3.01 -5.87
N ARG A 358 -10.31 3.95 -6.75
CA ARG A 358 -11.25 4.76 -7.52
C ARG A 358 -11.23 4.32 -8.98
N GLN A 359 -12.40 4.21 -9.59
CA GLN A 359 -12.50 4.01 -11.04
C GLN A 359 -12.15 5.31 -11.76
N ALA A 360 -11.21 5.28 -12.70
CA ALA A 360 -10.73 6.45 -13.42
C ALA A 360 -11.85 7.27 -14.07
N GLY A 361 -12.87 6.64 -14.63
CA GLY A 361 -14.04 7.33 -15.19
C GLY A 361 -14.97 7.97 -14.14
N HIS A 362 -15.04 7.41 -12.94
CA HIS A 362 -15.93 7.91 -11.88
C HIS A 362 -15.43 9.22 -11.26
N GLU A 363 -14.13 9.37 -11.10
CA GLU A 363 -13.54 10.61 -10.56
C GLU A 363 -13.64 11.78 -11.54
N ARG A 364 -13.39 11.53 -12.84
CA ARG A 364 -13.59 12.57 -13.87
C ARG A 364 -15.03 13.02 -13.90
N ASN A 365 -15.99 12.08 -13.93
CA ASN A 365 -17.43 12.41 -13.95
C ASN A 365 -17.85 13.14 -12.67
N LYS A 366 -17.36 12.72 -11.51
CA LYS A 366 -17.62 13.41 -10.24
C LYS A 366 -17.03 14.82 -10.24
N ALA A 367 -15.79 14.99 -10.66
CA ALA A 367 -15.15 16.31 -10.76
C ALA A 367 -15.90 17.24 -11.71
N VAL A 368 -16.36 16.72 -12.86
CA VAL A 368 -17.22 17.48 -13.79
C VAL A 368 -18.52 17.91 -13.11
N ILE A 369 -19.25 16.98 -12.47
CA ILE A 369 -20.53 17.28 -11.79
C ILE A 369 -20.33 18.32 -10.69
N GLU A 370 -19.32 18.15 -9.84
CA GLU A 370 -19.04 19.07 -8.73
C GLU A 370 -18.63 20.45 -9.25
N LEU A 371 -17.80 20.53 -10.31
CA LEU A 371 -17.38 21.76 -10.95
C LEU A 371 -18.59 22.49 -11.59
N MET A 372 -19.43 21.77 -12.33
CA MET A 372 -20.63 22.34 -12.95
C MET A 372 -21.63 22.82 -11.91
N PHE A 373 -21.79 22.09 -10.79
CA PHE A 373 -22.68 22.50 -9.72
C PHE A 373 -22.19 23.75 -9.00
N ALA A 374 -20.87 23.87 -8.76
CA ALA A 374 -20.27 25.10 -8.21
C ALA A 374 -20.44 26.30 -9.18
N ALA A 375 -20.29 26.05 -10.47
CA ALA A 375 -20.52 27.06 -11.51
C ALA A 375 -21.98 27.49 -11.54
N TYR A 376 -22.93 26.55 -11.50
CA TYR A 376 -24.37 26.83 -11.48
C TYR A 376 -24.81 27.63 -10.25
N SER A 377 -24.25 27.31 -9.09
CA SER A 377 -24.58 28.03 -7.83
C SER A 377 -23.80 29.34 -7.64
N GLY A 378 -22.87 29.67 -8.53
CA GLY A 378 -22.00 30.85 -8.39
C GLY A 378 -21.04 30.79 -7.19
N ASP A 379 -20.75 29.56 -6.64
CA ASP A 379 -19.88 29.41 -5.48
C ASP A 379 -18.39 29.58 -5.86
N VAL A 380 -17.94 30.84 -5.86
CA VAL A 380 -16.55 31.20 -6.14
C VAL A 380 -15.58 30.51 -5.14
N SER A 381 -16.01 30.26 -3.91
CA SER A 381 -15.18 29.59 -2.90
C SER A 381 -14.97 28.12 -3.27
N ALA A 382 -15.99 27.43 -3.77
CA ALA A 382 -15.86 26.08 -4.32
C ALA A 382 -14.97 26.05 -5.55
N LEU A 383 -15.17 26.96 -6.52
CA LEU A 383 -14.36 27.09 -7.72
C LEU A 383 -12.86 27.32 -7.37
N ARG A 384 -12.57 28.15 -6.35
CA ARG A 384 -11.19 28.33 -5.85
C ARG A 384 -10.61 27.06 -5.28
N ARG A 385 -11.40 26.30 -4.51
CA ARG A 385 -10.94 25.02 -3.96
C ARG A 385 -10.60 24.03 -5.06
N PHE A 386 -11.40 23.96 -6.14
CA PHE A 386 -11.12 23.11 -7.29
C PHE A 386 -9.83 23.54 -8.01
N ALA A 387 -9.67 24.82 -8.29
CA ALA A 387 -8.46 25.36 -8.92
C ALA A 387 -7.20 25.10 -8.09
N LEU A 388 -7.26 25.30 -6.76
CA LEU A 388 -6.16 24.98 -5.82
C LEU A 388 -5.89 23.48 -5.72
N SER A 389 -6.89 22.63 -5.94
CA SER A 389 -6.75 21.17 -5.97
C SER A 389 -6.28 20.66 -7.34
N ALA A 390 -5.84 21.54 -8.23
CA ALA A 390 -5.40 21.23 -9.59
C ALA A 390 -6.43 20.45 -10.41
N VAL A 391 -7.73 20.65 -10.14
CA VAL A 391 -8.81 20.18 -11.02
C VAL A 391 -8.70 20.98 -12.32
N ASP A 392 -8.78 20.29 -13.44
CA ASP A 392 -8.86 20.95 -14.74
C ASP A 392 -10.14 21.78 -14.82
N MET A 393 -9.99 23.12 -14.86
CA MET A 393 -11.11 24.05 -14.88
C MET A 393 -11.78 24.15 -16.27
N GLU A 394 -11.21 23.48 -17.28
CA GLU A 394 -11.78 23.35 -18.63
C GLU A 394 -12.56 22.03 -18.85
N LEU A 395 -12.75 21.23 -17.82
CA LEU A 395 -13.60 20.04 -17.88
C LEU A 395 -14.97 20.38 -18.43
N ARG A 396 -15.50 19.48 -19.27
CA ARG A 396 -16.79 19.64 -19.95
C ARG A 396 -17.77 18.56 -19.53
N ASP A 397 -19.04 18.90 -19.45
CA ASP A 397 -20.11 17.96 -19.21
C ASP A 397 -20.47 17.18 -20.50
N TYR A 398 -21.53 16.37 -20.42
CA TYR A 398 -22.05 15.57 -21.55
C TYR A 398 -22.45 16.43 -22.76
N ASP A 399 -22.87 17.68 -22.54
CA ASP A 399 -23.24 18.64 -23.59
C ASP A 399 -22.08 19.51 -24.05
N PHE A 400 -20.85 19.13 -23.70
CA PHE A 400 -19.60 19.86 -23.96
C PHE A 400 -19.55 21.27 -23.34
N ARG A 401 -20.40 21.56 -22.36
CA ARG A 401 -20.42 22.83 -21.65
C ARG A 401 -19.31 22.86 -20.59
N SER A 402 -18.59 23.94 -20.51
CA SER A 402 -17.60 24.21 -19.46
C SER A 402 -18.21 24.96 -18.28
N ALA A 403 -17.51 25.04 -17.16
CA ALA A 403 -17.91 25.88 -16.03
C ALA A 403 -18.16 27.34 -16.44
N LEU A 404 -17.41 27.86 -17.44
CA LEU A 404 -17.60 29.21 -17.97
C LEU A 404 -18.96 29.36 -18.71
N HIS A 405 -19.42 28.35 -19.45
CA HIS A 405 -20.76 28.36 -20.05
C HIS A 405 -21.84 28.47 -18.98
N VAL A 406 -21.73 27.62 -17.95
CA VAL A 406 -22.74 27.57 -16.88
C VAL A 406 -22.77 28.87 -16.09
N THR A 407 -21.62 29.41 -15.67
CA THR A 407 -21.55 30.69 -14.95
C THR A 407 -22.06 31.86 -15.79
N ALA A 408 -21.83 31.83 -17.11
CA ALA A 408 -22.29 32.84 -18.04
C ALA A 408 -23.80 32.80 -18.23
N ALA A 409 -24.39 31.59 -18.39
CA ALA A 409 -25.82 31.39 -18.52
C ALA A 409 -26.61 31.79 -17.25
N GLU A 410 -26.02 31.57 -16.06
CA GLU A 410 -26.63 31.92 -14.76
C GLU A 410 -26.33 33.39 -14.33
N GLY A 411 -25.51 34.12 -15.07
CA GLY A 411 -25.18 35.50 -14.79
C GLY A 411 -24.26 35.76 -13.58
N HIS A 412 -23.47 34.75 -13.17
CA HIS A 412 -22.60 34.84 -12.00
C HIS A 412 -21.30 35.59 -12.27
N LEU A 413 -21.36 36.93 -12.28
CA LEU A 413 -20.28 37.82 -12.66
C LEU A 413 -18.96 37.53 -11.95
N GLU A 414 -18.97 37.34 -10.64
CA GLU A 414 -17.72 37.08 -9.86
C GLU A 414 -17.10 35.72 -10.17
N ALA A 415 -17.93 34.71 -10.46
CA ALA A 415 -17.47 33.41 -10.92
C ALA A 415 -16.86 33.49 -12.32
N VAL A 416 -17.47 34.24 -13.23
CA VAL A 416 -16.92 34.53 -14.57
C VAL A 416 -15.57 35.24 -14.47
N LYS A 417 -15.46 36.30 -13.65
CA LYS A 417 -14.18 37.01 -13.40
C LYS A 417 -13.11 36.09 -12.84
N PHE A 418 -13.48 35.19 -11.95
CA PHE A 418 -12.54 34.21 -11.39
C PHE A 418 -12.04 33.22 -12.45
N LEU A 419 -12.94 32.63 -13.23
CA LEU A 419 -12.60 31.68 -14.30
C LEU A 419 -11.76 32.31 -15.40
N THR A 420 -12.07 33.55 -15.80
CA THR A 420 -11.33 34.28 -16.85
C THR A 420 -10.03 34.85 -16.34
N GLY A 421 -10.05 35.60 -15.24
CA GLY A 421 -8.89 36.33 -14.72
C GLY A 421 -7.84 35.43 -14.03
N THR A 422 -8.30 34.48 -13.17
CA THR A 422 -7.41 33.64 -12.36
C THR A 422 -7.13 32.31 -13.05
N CYS A 423 -8.16 31.60 -13.51
CA CYS A 423 -7.98 30.27 -14.12
C CYS A 423 -7.60 30.36 -15.61
N ARG A 424 -7.82 31.47 -16.27
CA ARG A 424 -7.51 31.73 -17.68
C ARG A 424 -8.09 30.68 -18.64
N VAL A 425 -9.31 30.24 -18.39
CA VAL A 425 -9.99 29.23 -19.22
C VAL A 425 -10.29 29.77 -20.61
N ASN A 426 -10.33 28.87 -21.60
CA ASN A 426 -10.59 29.23 -22.99
C ASN A 426 -12.03 29.77 -23.19
N PRO A 427 -12.24 31.04 -23.61
CA PRO A 427 -13.57 31.62 -23.77
C PRO A 427 -14.23 31.28 -25.12
N HIS A 428 -13.51 30.62 -26.04
CA HIS A 428 -14.00 30.28 -27.39
C HIS A 428 -14.51 28.85 -27.51
N VAL A 429 -14.52 28.11 -26.40
CA VAL A 429 -15.03 26.75 -26.36
C VAL A 429 -16.50 26.73 -26.76
N LYS A 430 -16.89 25.78 -27.61
CA LYS A 430 -18.26 25.57 -28.04
C LYS A 430 -18.91 24.36 -27.37
N ASP A 431 -20.16 24.51 -27.00
CA ASP A 431 -21.02 23.41 -26.56
C ASP A 431 -21.53 22.59 -27.76
N ARG A 432 -22.34 21.53 -27.51
CA ARG A 432 -22.87 20.66 -28.54
C ARG A 432 -23.80 21.37 -29.53
N TRP A 433 -24.33 22.53 -29.19
CA TRP A 433 -25.18 23.35 -30.06
C TRP A 433 -24.40 24.44 -30.80
N GLY A 434 -23.11 24.56 -30.56
CA GLY A 434 -22.22 25.51 -31.18
C GLY A 434 -22.14 26.85 -30.46
N ASN A 435 -22.73 27.00 -29.28
CA ASN A 435 -22.71 28.23 -28.50
C ASN A 435 -21.40 28.35 -27.71
N THR A 436 -20.91 29.57 -27.59
CA THR A 436 -19.81 29.94 -26.67
C THR A 436 -20.40 30.46 -25.34
N PRO A 437 -19.58 30.57 -24.25
CA PRO A 437 -20.07 31.22 -23.02
C PRO A 437 -20.62 32.63 -23.23
N LEU A 438 -20.08 33.38 -24.21
CA LEU A 438 -20.59 34.69 -24.58
C LEU A 438 -22.03 34.60 -25.19
N ASP A 439 -22.27 33.61 -26.04
CA ASP A 439 -23.59 33.40 -26.64
C ASP A 439 -24.62 33.07 -25.56
N ASP A 440 -24.27 32.23 -24.59
CA ASP A 440 -25.10 31.94 -23.41
C ASP A 440 -25.44 33.20 -22.61
N ALA A 441 -24.43 34.02 -22.28
CA ALA A 441 -24.67 35.26 -21.54
C ALA A 441 -25.59 36.24 -22.30
N MET A 442 -25.45 36.35 -23.63
CA MET A 442 -26.34 37.14 -24.48
C MET A 442 -27.76 36.57 -24.54
N GLN A 443 -27.90 35.25 -24.68
CA GLN A 443 -29.19 34.58 -24.77
C GLN A 443 -29.99 34.76 -23.47
N PHE A 444 -29.34 34.72 -22.30
CA PHE A 444 -30.01 34.85 -21.00
C PHE A 444 -30.03 36.31 -20.47
N GLY A 445 -29.50 37.29 -21.24
CA GLY A 445 -29.65 38.73 -20.95
C GLY A 445 -28.75 39.26 -19.84
N HIS A 446 -27.58 38.63 -19.58
CA HIS A 446 -26.66 39.02 -18.53
C HIS A 446 -25.61 40.04 -19.01
N GLU A 447 -26.03 41.31 -19.23
CA GLU A 447 -25.23 42.36 -19.85
C GLU A 447 -23.85 42.55 -19.18
N ASN A 448 -23.79 42.52 -17.84
CA ASN A 448 -22.52 42.67 -17.09
C ASN A 448 -21.51 41.54 -17.40
N VAL A 449 -22.04 40.32 -17.61
CA VAL A 449 -21.23 39.16 -17.98
C VAL A 449 -20.78 39.26 -19.43
N VAL A 450 -21.66 39.73 -20.32
CA VAL A 450 -21.36 39.95 -21.73
C VAL A 450 -20.19 40.94 -21.92
N GLU A 451 -20.17 42.04 -21.16
CA GLU A 451 -19.06 43.01 -21.21
C GLU A 451 -17.74 42.37 -20.82
N VAL A 452 -17.71 41.63 -19.70
CA VAL A 452 -16.48 40.96 -19.21
C VAL A 452 -16.02 39.89 -20.20
N LEU A 453 -16.91 39.10 -20.77
CA LEU A 453 -16.55 38.05 -21.72
C LEU A 453 -16.04 38.61 -23.06
N LYS A 454 -16.63 39.67 -23.56
CA LYS A 454 -16.15 40.39 -24.79
C LYS A 454 -14.73 40.92 -24.62
N GLU A 455 -14.48 41.58 -23.49
CA GLU A 455 -13.13 42.11 -23.22
C GLU A 455 -12.13 40.96 -23.01
N TYR A 456 -12.52 39.91 -22.31
CA TYR A 456 -11.65 38.75 -22.09
C TYR A 456 -11.34 38.01 -23.40
N GLN A 457 -12.32 37.78 -24.28
CA GLN A 457 -12.08 37.21 -25.61
C GLN A 457 -11.10 38.00 -26.44
N ARG A 458 -11.18 39.35 -26.39
CA ARG A 458 -10.25 40.23 -27.08
C ARG A 458 -8.82 40.05 -26.55
N ILE A 459 -8.64 40.05 -25.24
CA ILE A 459 -7.35 39.85 -24.59
C ILE A 459 -6.79 38.45 -24.87
N TYR A 460 -7.62 37.44 -24.76
CA TYR A 460 -7.26 36.02 -24.95
C TYR A 460 -6.72 35.80 -26.37
N SER A 461 -7.39 36.33 -27.38
CA SER A 461 -6.99 36.19 -28.78
C SER A 461 -5.67 36.90 -29.10
N HIS A 462 -5.36 38.00 -28.40
CA HIS A 462 -4.11 38.76 -28.61
C HIS A 462 -2.92 38.24 -27.82
N THR A 463 -3.12 37.62 -26.65
CA THR A 463 -2.04 37.34 -25.71
C THR A 463 -1.70 35.82 -25.62
N LEU A 464 -2.66 34.94 -25.90
CA LEU A 464 -2.55 33.49 -25.68
C LEU A 464 -2.58 32.67 -26.98
N MET A 465 -2.59 33.31 -28.15
CA MET A 465 -2.49 32.65 -29.44
C MET A 465 -1.23 33.08 -30.25
N PRO A 466 -0.04 32.74 -29.82
CA PRO A 466 1.08 32.56 -30.74
C PRO A 466 1.70 31.18 -30.58
N GLN A 467 1.62 30.35 -31.62
CA GLN A 467 2.53 29.25 -31.99
C GLN A 467 2.21 27.79 -31.72
N GLU A 468 1.06 27.35 -31.24
CA GLU A 468 0.86 25.89 -31.06
C GLU A 468 -0.33 25.23 -31.82
N ILE A 469 -0.98 25.92 -32.77
CA ILE A 469 -2.19 25.37 -33.43
C ILE A 469 -1.88 24.51 -34.68
N SER A 470 -0.62 24.35 -35.12
CA SER A 470 -0.38 23.55 -36.34
C SER A 470 -0.06 22.09 -36.16
N SER A 471 0.16 21.60 -34.93
CA SER A 471 0.57 20.20 -34.70
C SER A 471 -0.30 19.39 -33.72
N GLN A 472 -1.17 20.02 -32.93
CA GLN A 472 -2.02 19.28 -31.97
C GLN A 472 -3.49 19.13 -32.41
N ALA A 473 -4.00 19.98 -33.30
CA ALA A 473 -5.39 19.88 -33.77
C ALA A 473 -5.70 18.60 -34.57
N HIS A 474 -4.70 17.97 -35.20
CA HIS A 474 -4.89 16.73 -35.97
C HIS A 474 -4.69 15.44 -35.15
N ALA A 475 -4.18 15.51 -33.90
CA ALA A 475 -3.94 14.33 -33.08
C ALA A 475 -5.10 14.05 -32.08
N LEU A 476 -5.79 15.08 -31.63
CA LEU A 476 -6.89 14.94 -30.64
C LEU A 476 -8.21 14.45 -31.26
N ASP A 477 -8.52 14.88 -32.50
CA ASP A 477 -9.73 14.44 -33.21
C ASP A 477 -9.73 12.96 -33.63
N ALA A 478 -8.55 12.35 -33.77
CA ALA A 478 -8.43 10.95 -34.18
C ALA A 478 -8.51 9.95 -33.03
N GLU A 479 -8.26 10.38 -31.80
CA GLU A 479 -8.30 9.53 -30.61
C GLU A 479 -9.70 9.56 -29.96
N ASP A 480 -10.39 10.68 -30.00
CA ASP A 480 -11.77 10.81 -29.53
C ASP A 480 -12.77 10.08 -30.47
N LEU A 481 -12.54 10.07 -31.79
CA LEU A 481 -13.36 9.32 -32.73
C LEU A 481 -13.22 7.79 -32.59
N ARG A 482 -12.04 7.29 -32.25
CA ARG A 482 -11.86 5.85 -32.01
C ARG A 482 -12.51 5.36 -30.71
N ASN A 483 -12.63 6.22 -29.71
CA ASN A 483 -13.31 5.88 -28.45
C ASN A 483 -14.84 5.95 -28.55
N MET A 484 -15.40 6.61 -29.57
CA MET A 484 -16.85 6.65 -29.83
C MET A 484 -17.36 5.42 -30.59
N GLU A 485 -16.57 4.85 -31.52
CA GLU A 485 -16.96 3.63 -32.25
C GLU A 485 -17.02 2.36 -31.40
N THR A 486 -16.37 2.35 -30.21
CA THR A 486 -16.42 1.21 -29.30
C THR A 486 -17.64 1.20 -28.37
N LEU A 487 -18.45 2.23 -28.35
CA LEU A 487 -19.65 2.34 -27.49
C LEU A 487 -20.97 2.01 -28.19
N GLU A 488 -20.99 1.93 -29.52
CA GLU A 488 -22.22 1.55 -30.26
C GLU A 488 -22.47 0.03 -30.38
N GLY A 489 -21.62 -0.79 -29.80
CA GLY A 489 -21.68 -2.26 -29.84
C GLY A 489 -22.47 -2.93 -28.71
N PHE A 490 -23.09 -2.19 -27.78
CA PHE A 490 -23.89 -2.74 -26.68
C PHE A 490 -25.23 -1.99 -26.52
N VAL A 491 -26.17 -2.34 -27.39
CA VAL A 491 -27.62 -2.28 -27.10
C VAL A 491 -28.18 -3.67 -27.26
#